data_65b1fe1a698e1def7944485e7849080f
#
_entry.id   65b1fe1a698e1def7944485e7849080f
#
_cell.length_a   1.000
_cell.length_b   1.000
_cell.length_c   1.000
_cell.angle_alpha   90.00
_cell.angle_beta   90.00
_cell.angle_gamma   90.00
#
_symmetry.space_group_name_H-M   'P 1'
#
loop_
_entity.id
_entity.type
_entity.pdbx_description
1 polymer ?
#
loop_
_entity_poly.entity_id
_entity_poly.type
_entity_poly.pdbx_seq_one_letter_code
_entity_poly.pdbx_strand_id
1 'polypeptide(L)'
;TANIIGHSQGGLIGLELAARYPDRVTGLSLVACAMAIPVNDALVDMAKNREPAAINAMTDWGHGPDGHAHDHTMPGQNHMNYGVQMMAANESGALHADLQACVDYTNGPTAAAAIKCPTQAILAQRDKMTPVKFGLKMAETLGTSDVTVVPNAGHMITTERPVELNRALRP
;
A
#
# COMPACT_ATOMS: atom_id res chain seq x y z
N THR A 1 23.12 1.35 -4.86
CA THR A 1 21.86 1.46 -5.63
C THR A 1 20.94 0.31 -5.31
N ALA A 2 19.63 0.50 -5.46
CA ALA A 2 18.63 -0.52 -5.22
C ALA A 2 17.40 -0.34 -6.13
N ASN A 3 16.71 -1.45 -6.40
CA ASN A 3 15.32 -1.44 -6.83
C ASN A 3 14.44 -1.36 -5.58
N ILE A 4 13.46 -0.47 -5.59
CA ILE A 4 12.54 -0.25 -4.48
C ILE A 4 11.18 -0.85 -4.84
N ILE A 5 10.62 -1.62 -3.90
CA ILE A 5 9.24 -2.09 -3.98
C ILE A 5 8.51 -1.48 -2.79
N GLY A 6 7.56 -0.59 -3.05
CA GLY A 6 6.79 0.10 -2.02
C GLY A 6 5.32 -0.31 -2.06
N HIS A 7 4.81 -0.86 -0.94
CA HIS A 7 3.39 -1.15 -0.76
C HIS A 7 2.72 -0.04 0.07
N SER A 8 1.58 0.46 -0.39
CA SER A 8 0.80 1.45 0.35
C SER A 8 1.64 2.69 0.72
N GLN A 9 1.72 3.05 2.00
CA GLN A 9 2.58 4.12 2.52
C GLN A 9 4.05 3.93 2.11
N GLY A 10 4.54 2.69 2.06
CA GLY A 10 5.88 2.38 1.53
C GLY A 10 6.07 2.83 0.08
N GLY A 11 5.00 2.92 -0.71
CA GLY A 11 5.02 3.51 -2.04
C GLY A 11 5.24 5.03 -2.00
N LEU A 12 4.65 5.76 -1.05
CA LEU A 12 4.92 7.20 -0.85
C LEU A 12 6.39 7.44 -0.48
N ILE A 13 6.94 6.59 0.39
CA ILE A 13 8.37 6.60 0.73
C ILE A 13 9.23 6.33 -0.51
N GLY A 14 8.83 5.35 -1.33
CA GLY A 14 9.49 5.01 -2.58
C GLY A 14 9.52 6.16 -3.59
N LEU A 15 8.40 6.90 -3.73
CA LEU A 15 8.32 8.11 -4.57
C LEU A 15 9.32 9.17 -4.09
N GLU A 16 9.37 9.46 -2.79
CA GLU A 16 10.31 10.43 -2.22
C GLU A 16 11.77 10.01 -2.39
N LEU A 17 12.07 8.73 -2.16
CA LEU A 17 13.42 8.20 -2.34
C LEU A 17 13.88 8.32 -3.79
N ALA A 18 13.05 7.91 -4.75
CA ALA A 18 13.39 7.96 -6.17
C ALA A 18 13.54 9.41 -6.69
N ALA A 19 12.70 10.33 -6.21
CA ALA A 19 12.76 11.73 -6.59
C ALA A 19 13.98 12.45 -6.00
N ARG A 20 14.30 12.18 -4.71
CA ARG A 20 15.41 12.87 -4.01
C ARG A 20 16.78 12.25 -4.27
N TYR A 21 16.83 10.96 -4.55
CA TYR A 21 18.07 10.20 -4.71
C TYR A 21 18.08 9.39 -6.01
N PRO A 22 17.95 10.04 -7.20
CA PRO A 22 17.81 9.35 -8.47
C PRO A 22 19.01 8.44 -8.81
N ASP A 23 20.21 8.78 -8.33
CA ASP A 23 21.41 7.97 -8.53
C ASP A 23 21.46 6.71 -7.64
N ARG A 24 20.57 6.60 -6.66
CA ARG A 24 20.51 5.48 -5.72
C ARG A 24 19.37 4.49 -6.03
N VAL A 25 18.34 4.94 -6.75
CA VAL A 25 17.16 4.12 -7.10
C VAL A 25 17.23 3.74 -8.57
N THR A 26 17.40 2.47 -8.86
CA THR A 26 17.53 1.93 -10.22
C THR A 26 16.20 1.47 -10.81
N GLY A 27 15.18 1.31 -10.00
CA GLY A 27 13.81 0.96 -10.41
C GLY A 27 12.85 1.12 -9.22
N LEU A 28 11.57 1.37 -9.52
CA LEU A 28 10.54 1.58 -8.50
C LEU A 28 9.26 0.82 -8.87
N SER A 29 8.86 -0.15 -8.05
CA SER A 29 7.57 -0.83 -8.15
C SER A 29 6.63 -0.31 -7.05
N LEU A 30 5.48 0.23 -7.45
CA LEU A 30 4.47 0.82 -6.57
C LEU A 30 3.27 -0.14 -6.47
N VAL A 31 3.09 -0.74 -5.30
CA VAL A 31 2.10 -1.78 -5.07
C VAL A 31 0.96 -1.22 -4.21
N ALA A 32 -0.28 -1.33 -4.67
CA ALA A 32 -1.48 -0.83 -3.97
C ALA A 32 -1.24 0.58 -3.40
N CYS A 33 -0.82 1.51 -4.25
CA CYS A 33 -0.39 2.86 -3.90
C CYS A 33 -1.02 3.90 -4.81
N ALA A 34 -0.96 5.15 -4.38
CA ALA A 34 -1.34 6.34 -5.12
C ALA A 34 -0.38 7.49 -4.73
N MET A 35 -0.52 8.66 -5.35
CA MET A 35 0.31 9.83 -5.00
C MET A 35 -0.07 10.48 -3.66
N ALA A 36 -1.20 10.08 -3.10
CA ALA A 36 -1.65 10.45 -1.75
C ALA A 36 -2.52 9.30 -1.20
N ILE A 37 -2.49 9.11 0.10
CA ILE A 37 -3.34 8.14 0.79
C ILE A 37 -4.25 8.92 1.73
N PRO A 38 -5.49 9.21 1.32
CA PRO A 38 -6.42 9.94 2.16
C PRO A 38 -6.83 9.07 3.35
N VAL A 39 -6.62 9.60 4.55
CA VAL A 39 -7.09 8.99 5.80
C VAL A 39 -8.12 9.91 6.41
N ASN A 40 -9.27 9.38 6.82
CA ASN A 40 -10.29 10.19 7.48
C ASN A 40 -9.94 10.44 8.95
N ASP A 41 -10.38 11.59 9.47
CA ASP A 41 -10.09 12.03 10.83
C ASP A 41 -10.58 11.03 11.89
N ALA A 42 -11.68 10.32 11.63
CA ALA A 42 -12.23 9.34 12.57
C ALA A 42 -11.29 8.13 12.73
N LEU A 43 -10.60 7.69 11.66
CA LEU A 43 -9.61 6.62 11.76
C LEU A 43 -8.34 7.09 12.47
N VAL A 44 -7.89 8.33 12.22
CA VAL A 44 -6.74 8.94 12.91
C VAL A 44 -7.04 9.05 14.42
N ASP A 45 -8.22 9.56 14.78
CA ASP A 45 -8.65 9.63 16.19
C ASP A 45 -8.76 8.24 16.84
N MET A 46 -9.30 7.27 16.11
CA MET A 46 -9.41 5.89 16.58
C MET A 46 -8.03 5.27 16.82
N ALA A 47 -7.07 5.49 15.93
CA ALA A 47 -5.70 5.00 16.08
C ALA A 47 -5.01 5.63 17.30
N LYS A 48 -5.30 6.91 17.58
CA LYS A 48 -4.77 7.61 18.75
C LYS A 48 -5.34 7.13 20.08
N ASN A 49 -6.66 6.94 20.15
CA ASN A 49 -7.38 6.78 21.40
C ASN A 49 -7.91 5.35 21.64
N ARG A 50 -8.00 4.53 20.59
CA ARG A 50 -8.55 3.17 20.59
C ARG A 50 -7.82 2.29 19.59
N GLU A 51 -6.50 2.24 19.66
CA GLU A 51 -5.63 1.59 18.67
C GLU A 51 -6.06 0.17 18.27
N PRO A 52 -6.47 -0.74 19.18
CA PRO A 52 -6.97 -2.06 18.78
C PRO A 52 -8.21 -2.01 17.87
N ALA A 53 -9.09 -1.03 18.06
CA ALA A 53 -10.24 -0.85 17.20
C ALA A 53 -9.84 -0.34 15.81
N ALA A 54 -8.85 0.56 15.73
CA ALA A 54 -8.29 1.03 14.48
C ALA A 54 -7.60 -0.10 13.70
N ILE A 55 -6.83 -0.95 14.37
CA ILE A 55 -6.20 -2.13 13.77
C ILE A 55 -7.25 -3.05 13.14
N ASN A 56 -8.33 -3.35 13.87
CA ASN A 56 -9.41 -4.18 13.35
C ASN A 56 -10.10 -3.52 12.13
N ALA A 57 -10.40 -2.23 12.20
CA ALA A 57 -11.02 -1.50 11.11
C ALA A 57 -10.13 -1.45 9.85
N MET A 58 -8.83 -1.24 10.02
CA MET A 58 -7.88 -1.26 8.91
C MET A 58 -7.73 -2.65 8.31
N THR A 59 -7.73 -3.69 9.13
CA THR A 59 -7.67 -5.07 8.65
C THR A 59 -8.92 -5.40 7.84
N ASP A 60 -10.10 -5.05 8.34
CA ASP A 60 -11.38 -5.26 7.65
C ASP A 60 -11.43 -4.51 6.31
N TRP A 61 -11.03 -3.26 6.28
CA TRP A 61 -11.02 -2.45 5.07
C TRP A 61 -9.93 -2.86 4.06
N GLY A 62 -8.78 -3.27 4.56
CA GLY A 62 -7.61 -3.61 3.76
C GLY A 62 -7.76 -4.90 2.96
N HIS A 63 -8.61 -5.83 3.40
CA HIS A 63 -8.81 -7.08 2.69
C HIS A 63 -9.97 -7.02 1.69
N GLY A 64 -9.77 -7.66 0.55
CA GLY A 64 -10.80 -7.88 -0.47
C GLY A 64 -11.78 -8.99 -0.06
N PRO A 65 -12.79 -9.25 -0.91
CA PRO A 65 -13.84 -10.24 -0.61
C PRO A 65 -13.29 -11.64 -0.26
N ASP A 66 -12.22 -12.06 -0.91
CA ASP A 66 -11.64 -13.38 -0.69
C ASP A 66 -10.91 -13.46 0.66
N GLY A 67 -10.32 -12.36 1.13
CA GLY A 67 -9.71 -12.30 2.47
C GLY A 67 -10.73 -12.51 3.58
N HIS A 68 -11.99 -12.13 3.35
CA HIS A 68 -13.10 -12.35 4.28
C HIS A 68 -13.74 -13.74 4.14
N ALA A 69 -13.69 -14.35 2.94
CA ALA A 69 -14.42 -15.58 2.62
C ALA A 69 -13.58 -16.84 2.79
N HIS A 70 -12.27 -16.74 2.65
CA HIS A 70 -11.37 -17.90 2.65
C HIS A 70 -10.49 -17.92 3.88
N ASP A 71 -10.66 -18.96 4.68
CA ASP A 71 -9.72 -19.30 5.73
C ASP A 71 -8.42 -19.86 5.12
N HIS A 72 -7.33 -19.64 5.83
CA HIS A 72 -6.08 -20.30 5.54
C HIS A 72 -6.24 -21.82 5.66
N THR A 73 -5.47 -22.58 4.88
CA THR A 73 -5.47 -24.05 4.94
C THR A 73 -5.03 -24.61 6.30
N MET A 74 -4.42 -23.79 7.15
CA MET A 74 -4.07 -24.15 8.52
C MET A 74 -5.20 -23.78 9.48
N PRO A 75 -5.70 -24.74 10.28
CA PRO A 75 -6.76 -24.49 11.25
C PRO A 75 -6.43 -23.34 12.20
N GLY A 76 -7.35 -22.42 12.38
CA GLY A 76 -7.24 -21.29 13.32
C GLY A 76 -6.40 -20.12 12.81
N GLN A 77 -5.94 -20.15 11.56
CA GLN A 77 -5.24 -19.03 10.93
C GLN A 77 -6.05 -18.47 9.75
N ASN A 78 -6.10 -17.16 9.65
CA ASN A 78 -6.58 -16.45 8.48
C ASN A 78 -5.72 -15.21 8.21
N HIS A 79 -5.81 -14.67 7.00
CA HIS A 79 -5.02 -13.51 6.59
C HIS A 79 -5.31 -12.28 7.46
N MET A 80 -6.55 -12.08 7.85
CA MET A 80 -6.97 -10.94 8.66
C MET A 80 -6.38 -11.01 10.07
N ASN A 81 -6.42 -12.17 10.73
CA ASN A 81 -5.81 -12.35 12.05
C ASN A 81 -4.29 -12.12 12.02
N TYR A 82 -3.62 -12.57 10.96
CA TYR A 82 -2.20 -12.28 10.79
C TYR A 82 -1.93 -10.78 10.69
N GLY A 83 -2.74 -10.05 9.91
CA GLY A 83 -2.65 -8.59 9.82
C GLY A 83 -2.87 -7.89 11.16
N VAL A 84 -3.88 -8.33 11.93
CA VAL A 84 -4.14 -7.82 13.28
C VAL A 84 -2.94 -8.03 14.20
N GLN A 85 -2.41 -9.25 14.25
CA GLN A 85 -1.26 -9.58 15.11
C GLN A 85 -0.01 -8.81 14.72
N MET A 86 0.25 -8.66 13.43
CA MET A 86 1.41 -7.91 12.93
C MET A 86 1.33 -6.43 13.32
N MET A 87 0.17 -5.79 13.14
CA MET A 87 -0.01 -4.39 13.54
C MET A 87 0.04 -4.23 15.07
N ALA A 88 -0.56 -5.14 15.82
CA ALA A 88 -0.57 -5.10 17.28
C ALA A 88 0.80 -5.38 17.92
N ALA A 89 1.75 -5.93 17.18
CA ALA A 89 3.12 -6.16 17.65
C ALA A 89 4.01 -4.91 17.58
N ASN A 90 3.54 -3.84 16.95
CA ASN A 90 4.26 -2.57 16.92
C ASN A 90 4.18 -1.83 18.26
N GLU A 91 5.08 -0.86 18.44
CA GLU A 91 5.01 0.07 19.57
C GLU A 91 3.67 0.83 19.55
N SER A 92 3.09 1.04 20.73
CA SER A 92 1.84 1.79 20.86
C SER A 92 1.98 3.21 20.29
N GLY A 93 1.00 3.61 19.50
CA GLY A 93 1.00 4.90 18.81
C GLY A 93 1.68 4.90 17.44
N ALA A 94 2.36 3.82 17.04
CA ALA A 94 2.98 3.72 15.72
C ALA A 94 1.93 3.85 14.61
N LEU A 95 0.80 3.17 14.74
CA LEU A 95 -0.29 3.26 13.77
C LEU A 95 -0.83 4.70 13.64
N HIS A 96 -1.01 5.41 14.76
CA HIS A 96 -1.44 6.81 14.72
C HIS A 96 -0.41 7.69 13.99
N ALA A 97 0.88 7.54 14.30
CA ALA A 97 1.95 8.30 13.67
C ALA A 97 2.01 8.07 12.14
N ASP A 98 1.86 6.82 11.71
CA ASP A 98 1.87 6.46 10.29
C ASP A 98 0.65 7.00 9.54
N LEU A 99 -0.54 6.91 10.13
CA LEU A 99 -1.76 7.47 9.53
C LEU A 99 -1.68 9.00 9.45
N GLN A 100 -1.16 9.66 10.49
CA GLN A 100 -0.94 11.10 10.48
C GLN A 100 0.08 11.50 9.40
N ALA A 101 1.16 10.75 9.24
CA ALA A 101 2.14 10.99 8.18
C ALA A 101 1.52 10.87 6.77
N CYS A 102 0.56 9.95 6.57
CA CYS A 102 -0.19 9.88 5.31
C CYS A 102 -1.08 11.12 5.08
N VAL A 103 -1.74 11.62 6.14
CA VAL A 103 -2.57 12.85 6.08
C VAL A 103 -1.71 14.06 5.71
N ASP A 104 -0.55 14.19 6.35
CA ASP A 104 0.35 15.33 6.19
C ASP A 104 1.12 15.32 4.85
N TYR A 105 1.16 14.17 4.18
CA TYR A 105 1.91 14.01 2.94
C TYR A 105 1.18 14.61 1.75
N THR A 106 1.75 15.68 1.19
CA THR A 106 1.17 16.41 0.05
C THR A 106 2.06 16.46 -1.20
N ASN A 107 3.31 15.99 -1.10
CA ASN A 107 4.32 16.13 -2.16
C ASN A 107 4.23 15.08 -3.28
N GLY A 108 3.31 14.10 -3.18
CA GLY A 108 3.26 12.95 -4.09
C GLY A 108 3.23 13.29 -5.59
N PRO A 109 2.40 14.25 -6.06
CA PRO A 109 2.39 14.63 -7.47
C PRO A 109 3.74 15.20 -7.96
N THR A 110 4.39 16.04 -7.14
CA THR A 110 5.70 16.62 -7.46
C THR A 110 6.79 15.54 -7.47
N ALA A 111 6.79 14.66 -6.47
CA ALA A 111 7.75 13.56 -6.41
C ALA A 111 7.58 12.62 -7.61
N ALA A 112 6.36 12.20 -7.94
CA ALA A 112 6.07 11.35 -9.07
C ALA A 112 6.56 11.95 -10.40
N ALA A 113 6.33 13.24 -10.64
CA ALA A 113 6.77 13.93 -11.84
C ALA A 113 8.30 14.06 -11.96
N ALA A 114 9.03 13.95 -10.85
CA ALA A 114 10.49 14.07 -10.82
C ALA A 114 11.23 12.74 -11.03
N ILE A 115 10.54 11.60 -11.02
CA ILE A 115 11.15 10.27 -11.11
C ILE A 115 11.67 10.00 -12.52
N LYS A 116 12.88 9.43 -12.60
CA LYS A 116 13.57 9.15 -13.86
C LYS A 116 13.87 7.68 -14.08
N CYS A 117 13.86 6.86 -13.02
CA CYS A 117 14.10 5.43 -13.14
C CYS A 117 12.87 4.71 -13.74
N PRO A 118 13.04 3.50 -14.29
CA PRO A 118 11.93 2.65 -14.68
C PRO A 118 10.94 2.46 -13.52
N THR A 119 9.66 2.59 -13.81
CA THR A 119 8.58 2.48 -12.82
C THR A 119 7.54 1.47 -13.25
N GLN A 120 6.95 0.78 -12.27
CA GLN A 120 5.86 -0.16 -12.43
C GLN A 120 4.76 0.16 -11.39
N ALA A 121 3.50 0.05 -11.80
CA ALA A 121 2.36 0.15 -10.89
C ALA A 121 1.58 -1.18 -10.85
N ILE A 122 1.45 -1.76 -9.65
CA ILE A 122 0.68 -2.98 -9.41
C ILE A 122 -0.48 -2.63 -8.50
N LEU A 123 -1.69 -2.65 -9.05
CA LEU A 123 -2.91 -2.16 -8.40
C LEU A 123 -3.83 -3.32 -8.06
N ALA A 124 -4.58 -3.19 -6.98
CA ALA A 124 -5.53 -4.19 -6.53
C ALA A 124 -6.96 -3.77 -6.91
N GLN A 125 -7.68 -4.63 -7.64
CA GLN A 125 -8.99 -4.28 -8.21
C GLN A 125 -10.05 -3.87 -7.18
N ARG A 126 -10.00 -4.47 -5.99
CA ARG A 126 -10.96 -4.26 -4.89
C ARG A 126 -10.40 -3.42 -3.76
N ASP A 127 -9.29 -2.72 -4.00
CA ASP A 127 -8.68 -1.85 -3.02
C ASP A 127 -9.61 -0.69 -2.64
N LYS A 128 -9.94 -0.62 -1.35
CA LYS A 128 -10.77 0.45 -0.77
C LYS A 128 -9.94 1.56 -0.16
N MET A 129 -8.65 1.32 0.14
CA MET A 129 -7.73 2.29 0.75
C MET A 129 -7.06 3.16 -0.32
N THR A 130 -6.55 2.53 -1.39
CA THR A 130 -5.98 3.20 -2.56
C THR A 130 -6.68 2.73 -3.83
N PRO A 131 -7.92 3.16 -4.08
CA PRO A 131 -8.70 2.72 -5.23
C PRO A 131 -7.96 2.85 -6.57
N VAL A 132 -8.14 1.86 -7.45
CA VAL A 132 -7.46 1.72 -8.74
C VAL A 132 -7.37 3.03 -9.53
N LYS A 133 -8.42 3.85 -9.54
CA LYS A 133 -8.43 5.13 -10.26
C LYS A 133 -7.30 6.09 -9.85
N PHE A 134 -6.91 6.07 -8.57
CA PHE A 134 -5.83 6.92 -8.08
C PHE A 134 -4.45 6.34 -8.42
N GLY A 135 -4.32 5.02 -8.42
CA GLY A 135 -3.11 4.34 -8.89
C GLY A 135 -2.89 4.53 -10.40
N LEU A 136 -3.96 4.49 -11.21
CA LEU A 136 -3.90 4.80 -12.65
C LEU A 136 -3.47 6.25 -12.88
N LYS A 137 -3.99 7.20 -12.08
CA LYS A 137 -3.57 8.61 -12.16
C LYS A 137 -2.09 8.79 -11.79
N MET A 138 -1.61 8.02 -10.81
CA MET A 138 -0.19 7.98 -10.48
C MET A 138 0.66 7.46 -11.64
N ALA A 139 0.27 6.34 -12.25
CA ALA A 139 0.96 5.77 -13.40
C ALA A 139 1.03 6.75 -14.60
N GLU A 140 -0.06 7.46 -14.86
CA GLU A 140 -0.09 8.55 -15.86
C GLU A 140 0.93 9.65 -15.54
N THR A 141 1.01 10.10 -14.29
CA THR A 141 1.96 11.14 -13.85
C THR A 141 3.41 10.66 -13.94
N LEU A 142 3.66 9.38 -13.63
CA LEU A 142 4.97 8.73 -13.78
C LEU A 142 5.36 8.50 -15.25
N GLY A 143 4.41 8.58 -16.17
CA GLY A 143 4.64 8.26 -17.59
C GLY A 143 4.88 6.77 -17.84
N THR A 144 4.48 5.89 -16.93
CA THR A 144 4.66 4.45 -17.09
C THR A 144 3.45 3.78 -17.74
N SER A 145 3.72 2.87 -18.67
CA SER A 145 2.71 1.95 -19.23
C SER A 145 2.75 0.57 -18.58
N ASP A 146 3.73 0.31 -17.69
CA ASP A 146 3.84 -0.94 -16.95
C ASP A 146 2.87 -0.90 -15.76
N VAL A 147 1.62 -1.23 -16.05
CA VAL A 147 0.51 -1.22 -15.08
C VAL A 147 -0.17 -2.59 -15.07
N THR A 148 -0.16 -3.23 -13.91
CA THR A 148 -0.89 -4.48 -13.68
C THR A 148 -2.02 -4.24 -12.68
N VAL A 149 -3.26 -4.60 -13.03
CA VAL A 149 -4.40 -4.62 -12.11
C VAL A 149 -4.71 -6.06 -11.73
N VAL A 150 -4.46 -6.41 -10.47
CA VAL A 150 -4.71 -7.77 -9.96
C VAL A 150 -6.18 -7.93 -9.61
N PRO A 151 -6.89 -8.88 -10.25
CA PRO A 151 -8.32 -9.06 -10.03
C PRO A 151 -8.62 -9.61 -8.64
N ASN A 152 -9.77 -9.22 -8.09
CA ASN A 152 -10.29 -9.65 -6.77
C ASN A 152 -9.37 -9.42 -5.58
N ALA A 153 -8.25 -8.71 -5.74
CA ALA A 153 -7.35 -8.34 -4.64
C ALA A 153 -7.88 -7.10 -3.92
N GLY A 154 -7.78 -7.09 -2.59
CA GLY A 154 -7.88 -5.90 -1.76
C GLY A 154 -6.53 -5.21 -1.59
N HIS A 155 -6.46 -4.26 -0.67
CA HIS A 155 -5.25 -3.51 -0.38
C HIS A 155 -4.08 -4.39 0.08
N MET A 156 -4.39 -5.46 0.81
CA MET A 156 -3.40 -6.42 1.31
C MET A 156 -3.00 -7.46 0.25
N ILE A 157 -2.79 -7.00 -0.99
CA ILE A 157 -2.40 -7.81 -2.15
C ILE A 157 -1.20 -8.71 -1.87
N THR A 158 -0.30 -8.30 -1.00
CA THR A 158 0.89 -9.06 -0.59
C THR A 158 0.55 -10.41 0.06
N THR A 159 -0.54 -10.46 0.78
CA THR A 159 -1.05 -11.67 1.46
C THR A 159 -2.21 -12.33 0.73
N GLU A 160 -3.05 -11.54 0.06
CA GLU A 160 -4.22 -12.05 -0.65
C GLU A 160 -3.88 -12.70 -2.00
N ARG A 161 -2.90 -12.15 -2.71
CA ARG A 161 -2.52 -12.56 -4.09
C ARG A 161 -1.00 -12.61 -4.28
N PRO A 162 -0.26 -13.35 -3.42
CA PRO A 162 1.21 -13.37 -3.49
C PRO A 162 1.76 -13.96 -4.79
N VAL A 163 1.04 -14.87 -5.42
CA VAL A 163 1.46 -15.50 -6.69
C VAL A 163 1.35 -14.49 -7.82
N GLU A 164 0.23 -13.80 -7.92
CA GLU A 164 -0.02 -12.77 -8.93
C GLU A 164 0.92 -11.58 -8.75
N LEU A 165 1.10 -11.12 -7.51
CA LEU A 165 2.05 -10.07 -7.19
C LEU A 165 3.48 -10.46 -7.60
N ASN A 166 3.94 -11.65 -7.23
CA ASN A 166 5.28 -12.12 -7.60
C ASN A 166 5.46 -12.28 -9.12
N ARG A 167 4.40 -12.62 -9.84
CA ARG A 167 4.45 -12.67 -11.32
C ARG A 167 4.58 -11.26 -11.91
N ALA A 168 3.84 -10.30 -11.37
CA ALA A 168 3.90 -8.91 -11.82
C ALA A 168 5.25 -8.25 -11.52
N LEU A 169 5.90 -8.59 -10.40
CA LEU A 169 7.21 -8.07 -10.00
C LEU A 169 8.40 -8.67 -10.76
N ARG A 170 8.19 -9.74 -11.52
CA ARG A 170 9.26 -10.35 -12.35
C ARG A 170 9.41 -9.58 -13.65
N PRO A 171 10.67 -9.25 -14.06
CA PRO A 171 10.94 -8.67 -15.36
C PRO A 171 10.60 -9.62 -16.51
#